data_c260de23c48583ac0762ed090d08dbde
#
_entry.id   c260de23c48583ac0762ed090d08dbde
#
_cell.length_a   1.000
_cell.length_b   1.000
_cell.length_c   1.000
_cell.angle_alpha   90.00
_cell.angle_beta   90.00
_cell.angle_gamma   90.00
#
_symmetry.space_group_name_H-M   'P 1'
#
loop_
_entity.id
_entity.type
_entity.pdbx_description
1 polymer ?
#
loop_
_entity_poly.entity_id
_entity_poly.type
_entity_poly.pdbx_seq_one_letter_code
_entity_poly.pdbx_strand_id
1 'polypeptide(L)'
;GRTRDDAAGEAFDKAARILGLGFPGGPEIQRVSEGATGEETLPRAWMKDTLDFSFSGLKTALLHTAQDRGIYPDPEEGVDQVRLVRELAAAFQESVVDVISAKLVDMAAKYKVKGLVLGGGVTANSRLREEIIKRSPLPVIIPPPVLCTDNGAMIAACGYFQYQRGEETPMNIDVEPGL
;
A
#
# COMPACT_ATOMS: atom_id res chain seq x y z
N GLY A 1 12.83 5.67 -5.27
CA GLY A 1 11.60 6.26 -5.81
C GLY A 1 10.69 6.78 -4.72
N ARG A 2 9.86 7.69 -5.06
CA ARG A 2 8.83 8.27 -4.19
C ARG A 2 7.53 8.41 -4.97
N THR A 3 6.43 8.63 -4.28
CA THR A 3 5.17 8.93 -4.98
C THR A 3 5.18 10.35 -5.53
N ARG A 4 4.52 10.56 -6.66
CA ARG A 4 4.29 11.87 -7.29
C ARG A 4 2.95 12.49 -6.86
N ASP A 5 2.09 11.68 -6.26
CA ASP A 5 0.76 12.05 -5.81
C ASP A 5 0.45 11.32 -4.49
N ASP A 6 -0.64 10.56 -4.43
CA ASP A 6 -1.06 9.83 -3.23
C ASP A 6 0.00 8.82 -2.79
N ALA A 7 0.27 8.73 -1.49
CA ALA A 7 1.00 7.60 -0.93
C ALA A 7 0.18 6.31 -1.10
N ALA A 8 0.86 5.14 -1.16
CA ALA A 8 0.14 3.88 -1.35
C ALA A 8 -0.94 3.63 -0.29
N GLY A 9 -0.67 3.93 0.98
CA GLY A 9 -1.67 3.84 2.06
C GLY A 9 -2.87 4.76 1.83
N GLU A 10 -2.61 6.01 1.46
CA GLU A 10 -3.64 6.99 1.11
C GLU A 10 -4.47 6.54 -0.10
N ALA A 11 -3.84 5.90 -1.09
CA ALA A 11 -4.54 5.34 -2.24
C ALA A 11 -5.51 4.21 -1.82
N PHE A 12 -5.10 3.34 -0.87
CA PHE A 12 -5.99 2.34 -0.28
C PHE A 12 -7.17 2.98 0.47
N ASP A 13 -6.95 4.03 1.26
CA ASP A 13 -8.01 4.73 1.99
C ASP A 13 -9.03 5.38 1.03
N LYS A 14 -8.54 5.99 -0.04
CA LYS A 14 -9.39 6.58 -1.08
C LYS A 14 -10.19 5.52 -1.85
N ALA A 15 -9.56 4.38 -2.16
CA ALA A 15 -10.22 3.25 -2.81
C ALA A 15 -11.32 2.65 -1.92
N ALA A 16 -11.02 2.44 -0.64
CA ALA A 16 -12.01 1.97 0.33
C ALA A 16 -13.24 2.89 0.40
N ARG A 17 -13.01 4.20 0.39
CA ARG A 17 -14.10 5.19 0.37
C ARG A 17 -14.96 5.09 -0.89
N ILE A 18 -14.36 4.91 -2.08
CA ILE A 18 -15.10 4.71 -3.34
C ILE A 18 -15.97 3.44 -3.27
N LEU A 19 -15.45 2.38 -2.66
CA LEU A 19 -16.15 1.10 -2.53
C LEU A 19 -17.13 1.03 -1.34
N GLY A 20 -17.33 2.14 -0.60
CA GLY A 20 -18.21 2.17 0.57
C GLY A 20 -17.68 1.36 1.76
N LEU A 21 -16.37 1.12 1.81
CA LEU A 21 -15.71 0.40 2.90
C LEU A 21 -15.27 1.35 4.03
N GLY A 22 -14.95 0.78 5.20
CA GLY A 22 -14.52 1.53 6.37
C GLY A 22 -13.09 2.06 6.32
N PHE A 23 -12.65 2.63 7.42
CA PHE A 23 -11.30 3.11 7.66
C PHE A 23 -10.67 2.33 8.84
N PRO A 24 -9.38 1.99 8.76
CA PRO A 24 -8.41 2.28 7.70
C PRO A 24 -8.62 1.41 6.44
N GLY A 25 -8.44 2.01 5.25
CA GLY A 25 -8.81 1.40 3.98
C GLY A 25 -7.97 0.18 3.59
N GLY A 26 -6.68 0.15 3.93
CA GLY A 26 -5.80 -0.97 3.62
C GLY A 26 -6.31 -2.31 4.17
N PRO A 27 -6.56 -2.44 5.48
CA PRO A 27 -7.14 -3.64 6.09
C PRO A 27 -8.51 -4.02 5.53
N GLU A 28 -9.38 -3.03 5.27
CA GLU A 28 -10.72 -3.28 4.73
C GLU A 28 -10.66 -3.81 3.30
N ILE A 29 -9.85 -3.21 2.42
CA ILE A 29 -9.62 -3.70 1.06
C ILE A 29 -9.10 -5.15 1.11
N GLN A 30 -8.09 -5.43 1.95
CA GLN A 30 -7.54 -6.77 2.08
C GLN A 30 -8.61 -7.78 2.52
N ARG A 31 -9.37 -7.46 3.57
CA ARG A 31 -10.41 -8.33 4.11
C ARG A 31 -11.51 -8.63 3.08
N VAL A 32 -11.98 -7.61 2.37
CA VAL A 32 -13.07 -7.74 1.40
C VAL A 32 -12.61 -8.47 0.13
N SER A 33 -11.34 -8.33 -0.28
CA SER A 33 -10.80 -9.01 -1.45
C SER A 33 -10.60 -10.52 -1.27
N GLU A 34 -10.72 -11.05 -0.05
CA GLU A 34 -10.66 -12.49 0.18
C GLU A 34 -11.78 -13.24 -0.57
N GLY A 35 -11.39 -14.25 -1.32
CA GLY A 35 -12.32 -15.06 -2.11
C GLY A 35 -12.80 -14.41 -3.41
N ALA A 36 -12.17 -13.33 -3.87
CA ALA A 36 -12.39 -12.79 -5.20
C ALA A 36 -11.96 -13.79 -6.28
N THR A 37 -12.68 -13.80 -7.38
CA THR A 37 -12.45 -14.73 -8.51
C THR A 37 -11.53 -14.15 -9.57
N GLY A 38 -11.25 -12.82 -9.53
CA GLY A 38 -10.41 -12.12 -10.49
C GLY A 38 -11.14 -11.73 -11.78
N GLU A 39 -12.45 -11.62 -11.73
CA GLU A 39 -13.27 -11.22 -12.87
C GLU A 39 -13.05 -9.76 -13.28
N GLU A 40 -12.74 -8.89 -12.31
CA GLU A 40 -12.45 -7.47 -12.56
C GLU A 40 -10.95 -7.22 -12.59
N THR A 41 -10.53 -6.31 -13.46
CA THR A 41 -9.13 -5.90 -13.58
C THR A 41 -9.04 -4.38 -13.65
N LEU A 42 -7.99 -3.84 -13.03
CA LEU A 42 -7.67 -2.42 -13.09
C LEU A 42 -6.26 -2.20 -13.67
N PRO A 43 -6.00 -1.04 -14.27
CA PRO A 43 -4.72 -0.75 -14.87
C PRO A 43 -3.61 -0.75 -13.83
N ARG A 44 -2.40 -1.17 -14.25
CA ARG A 44 -1.19 -1.03 -13.45
C ARG A 44 -0.61 0.36 -13.66
N ALA A 45 -0.41 1.09 -12.58
CA ALA A 45 0.11 2.46 -12.62
C ALA A 45 1.63 2.50 -12.87
N TRP A 46 2.06 1.98 -14.02
CA TRP A 46 3.47 1.99 -14.42
C TRP A 46 3.90 3.40 -14.80
N MET A 47 4.85 3.95 -14.05
CA MET A 47 5.63 5.10 -14.49
C MET A 47 6.88 4.56 -15.19
N LYS A 48 6.94 4.70 -16.50
CA LYS A 48 8.07 4.23 -17.31
C LYS A 48 9.34 5.03 -16.99
N ASP A 49 10.47 4.35 -17.08
CA ASP A 49 11.82 4.94 -16.95
C ASP A 49 12.10 5.65 -15.61
N THR A 50 11.30 5.37 -14.57
CA THR A 50 11.47 5.92 -13.24
C THR A 50 11.13 4.91 -12.14
N LEU A 51 11.77 5.07 -10.99
CA LEU A 51 11.45 4.30 -9.78
C LEU A 51 10.32 4.94 -8.95
N ASP A 52 9.80 6.09 -9.39
CA ASP A 52 8.70 6.77 -8.72
C ASP A 52 7.36 6.07 -8.95
N PHE A 53 6.39 6.43 -8.12
CA PHE A 53 5.03 5.90 -8.14
C PHE A 53 4.02 7.01 -8.42
N SER A 54 2.85 6.63 -8.96
CA SER A 54 1.67 7.47 -9.06
C SER A 54 0.44 6.57 -8.97
N PHE A 55 -0.46 6.85 -8.05
CA PHE A 55 -1.68 6.06 -7.83
C PHE A 55 -2.97 6.83 -8.17
N SER A 56 -2.87 8.11 -8.54
CA SER A 56 -4.04 8.92 -8.87
C SER A 56 -4.83 8.37 -10.07
N GLY A 57 -4.13 7.90 -11.11
CA GLY A 57 -4.75 7.26 -12.26
C GLY A 57 -5.49 5.96 -11.93
N LEU A 58 -4.94 5.16 -11.02
CA LEU A 58 -5.57 3.93 -10.56
C LEU A 58 -6.87 4.21 -9.78
N LYS A 59 -6.84 5.22 -8.91
CA LYS A 59 -8.04 5.69 -8.19
C LYS A 59 -9.13 6.13 -9.15
N THR A 60 -8.78 6.91 -10.18
CA THR A 60 -9.73 7.37 -11.19
C THR A 60 -10.31 6.20 -11.99
N ALA A 61 -9.48 5.22 -12.35
CA ALA A 61 -9.94 4.00 -13.02
C ALA A 61 -10.92 3.21 -12.15
N LEU A 62 -10.62 3.03 -10.86
CA LEU A 62 -11.53 2.39 -9.92
C LEU A 62 -12.86 3.13 -9.84
N LEU A 63 -12.85 4.47 -9.72
CA LEU A 63 -14.06 5.28 -9.65
C LEU A 63 -14.94 5.10 -10.90
N HIS A 64 -14.36 5.20 -12.10
CA HIS A 64 -15.10 5.01 -13.33
C HIS A 64 -15.66 3.59 -13.44
N THR A 65 -14.85 2.56 -13.11
CA THR A 65 -15.35 1.18 -13.13
C THR A 65 -16.48 0.98 -12.12
N ALA A 66 -16.40 1.55 -10.92
CA ALA A 66 -17.47 1.49 -9.93
C ALA A 66 -18.76 2.16 -10.41
N GLN A 67 -18.66 3.28 -11.13
CA GLN A 67 -19.79 3.96 -11.78
C GLN A 67 -20.38 3.10 -12.91
N ASP A 68 -19.54 2.60 -13.81
CA ASP A 68 -19.97 1.77 -14.95
C ASP A 68 -20.63 0.46 -14.51
N ARG A 69 -20.26 -0.04 -13.33
CA ARG A 69 -20.86 -1.24 -12.73
C ARG A 69 -22.08 -0.95 -11.85
N GLY A 70 -22.49 0.31 -11.72
CA GLY A 70 -23.67 0.72 -10.96
C GLY A 70 -23.54 0.52 -9.43
N ILE A 71 -22.34 0.67 -8.87
CA ILE A 71 -22.12 0.60 -7.42
C ILE A 71 -21.69 1.91 -6.78
N TYR A 72 -21.53 2.97 -7.57
CA TYR A 72 -21.14 4.29 -7.08
C TYR A 72 -21.94 5.39 -7.85
N PRO A 73 -22.43 6.48 -7.21
CA PRO A 73 -22.28 6.75 -5.75
C PRO A 73 -23.14 5.85 -4.87
N ASP A 74 -24.28 5.42 -5.37
CA ASP A 74 -25.20 4.51 -4.68
C ASP A 74 -25.47 3.30 -5.56
N PRO A 75 -25.63 2.09 -4.97
CA PRO A 75 -25.88 0.87 -5.74
C PRO A 75 -27.19 0.92 -6.50
N GLU A 76 -27.16 0.54 -7.78
CA GLU A 76 -28.35 0.42 -8.63
C GLU A 76 -29.15 -0.84 -8.26
N GLU A 77 -30.46 -0.78 -8.50
CA GLU A 77 -31.35 -1.93 -8.26
C GLU A 77 -30.95 -3.15 -9.12
N GLY A 78 -30.87 -4.32 -8.50
CA GLY A 78 -30.52 -5.57 -9.18
C GLY A 78 -29.01 -5.83 -9.32
N VAL A 79 -28.15 -4.92 -8.89
CA VAL A 79 -26.69 -5.10 -8.91
C VAL A 79 -26.24 -5.93 -7.72
N ASP A 80 -25.42 -6.96 -7.96
CA ASP A 80 -24.73 -7.70 -6.89
C ASP A 80 -23.54 -6.89 -6.35
N GLN A 81 -23.87 -5.93 -5.50
CA GLN A 81 -22.89 -5.02 -4.89
C GLN A 81 -21.81 -5.77 -4.13
N VAL A 82 -22.18 -6.81 -3.36
CA VAL A 82 -21.23 -7.53 -2.50
C VAL A 82 -20.15 -8.20 -3.34
N ARG A 83 -20.54 -8.85 -4.43
CA ARG A 83 -19.59 -9.48 -5.37
C ARG A 83 -18.72 -8.42 -6.05
N LEU A 84 -19.32 -7.38 -6.62
CA LEU A 84 -18.57 -6.35 -7.35
C LEU A 84 -17.60 -5.59 -6.47
N VAL A 85 -17.98 -5.23 -5.25
CA VAL A 85 -17.07 -4.59 -4.29
C VAL A 85 -15.89 -5.49 -3.97
N ARG A 86 -16.12 -6.81 -3.80
CA ARG A 86 -15.05 -7.79 -3.58
C ARG A 86 -14.08 -7.85 -4.78
N GLU A 87 -14.61 -7.99 -5.99
CA GLU A 87 -13.80 -8.08 -7.21
C GLU A 87 -12.99 -6.80 -7.45
N LEU A 88 -13.60 -5.62 -7.28
CA LEU A 88 -12.92 -4.34 -7.45
C LEU A 88 -11.89 -4.07 -6.35
N ALA A 89 -12.16 -4.47 -5.12
CA ALA A 89 -11.18 -4.39 -4.02
C ALA A 89 -9.94 -5.25 -4.34
N ALA A 90 -10.15 -6.48 -4.82
CA ALA A 90 -9.07 -7.37 -5.24
C ALA A 90 -8.30 -6.80 -6.43
N ALA A 91 -8.99 -6.32 -7.47
CA ALA A 91 -8.38 -5.71 -8.65
C ALA A 91 -7.52 -4.49 -8.28
N PHE A 92 -8.00 -3.66 -7.36
CA PHE A 92 -7.24 -2.51 -6.86
C PHE A 92 -5.99 -2.95 -6.09
N GLN A 93 -6.15 -3.88 -5.14
CA GLN A 93 -5.04 -4.44 -4.37
C GLN A 93 -3.96 -5.04 -5.28
N GLU A 94 -4.34 -5.89 -6.24
CA GLU A 94 -3.40 -6.50 -7.19
C GLU A 94 -2.68 -5.45 -8.03
N SER A 95 -3.36 -4.37 -8.43
CA SER A 95 -2.71 -3.29 -9.20
C SER A 95 -1.61 -2.58 -8.41
N VAL A 96 -1.83 -2.32 -7.12
CA VAL A 96 -0.84 -1.71 -6.24
C VAL A 96 0.31 -2.69 -5.94
N VAL A 97 -0.03 -3.93 -5.59
CA VAL A 97 0.93 -4.99 -5.25
C VAL A 97 1.88 -5.28 -6.40
N ASP A 98 1.35 -5.41 -7.61
CA ASP A 98 2.16 -5.65 -8.81
C ASP A 98 3.22 -4.57 -9.03
N VAL A 99 2.81 -3.31 -8.99
CA VAL A 99 3.69 -2.18 -9.25
C VAL A 99 4.77 -2.05 -8.18
N ILE A 100 4.39 -2.18 -6.90
CA ILE A 100 5.35 -2.06 -5.79
C ILE A 100 6.35 -3.22 -5.82
N SER A 101 5.87 -4.46 -5.94
CA SER A 101 6.75 -5.64 -5.90
C SER A 101 7.71 -5.69 -7.10
N ALA A 102 7.25 -5.38 -8.31
CA ALA A 102 8.10 -5.37 -9.49
C ALA A 102 9.19 -4.29 -9.39
N LYS A 103 8.81 -3.05 -9.06
CA LYS A 103 9.80 -1.96 -8.91
C LYS A 103 10.80 -2.22 -7.80
N LEU A 104 10.38 -2.88 -6.71
CA LEU A 104 11.29 -3.25 -5.64
C LEU A 104 12.35 -4.26 -6.12
N VAL A 105 11.95 -5.29 -6.87
CA VAL A 105 12.86 -6.30 -7.42
C VAL A 105 13.79 -5.68 -8.47
N ASP A 106 13.28 -4.85 -9.36
CA ASP A 106 14.08 -4.13 -10.36
C ASP A 106 15.12 -3.22 -9.70
N MET A 107 14.72 -2.53 -8.64
CA MET A 107 15.63 -1.69 -7.87
C MET A 107 16.71 -2.51 -7.19
N ALA A 108 16.36 -3.64 -6.60
CA ALA A 108 17.31 -4.55 -5.96
C ALA A 108 18.38 -5.05 -6.96
N ALA A 109 17.96 -5.43 -8.16
CA ALA A 109 18.85 -5.84 -9.23
C ALA A 109 19.76 -4.69 -9.70
N LYS A 110 19.18 -3.49 -9.91
CA LYS A 110 19.92 -2.30 -10.36
C LYS A 110 21.02 -1.89 -9.39
N TYR A 111 20.73 -1.92 -8.08
CA TYR A 111 21.69 -1.50 -7.04
C TYR A 111 22.52 -2.66 -6.48
N LYS A 112 22.32 -3.88 -6.96
CA LYS A 112 23.08 -5.09 -6.56
C LYS A 112 23.11 -5.28 -5.05
N VAL A 113 21.94 -5.08 -4.38
CA VAL A 113 21.81 -5.22 -2.93
C VAL A 113 21.87 -6.70 -2.51
N LYS A 114 22.15 -6.95 -1.23
CA LYS A 114 22.26 -8.32 -0.69
C LYS A 114 20.95 -8.86 -0.11
N GLY A 115 19.93 -8.01 0.05
CA GLY A 115 18.65 -8.37 0.63
C GLY A 115 17.70 -7.17 0.63
N LEU A 116 16.43 -7.43 0.96
CA LEU A 116 15.36 -6.46 1.02
C LEU A 116 14.86 -6.36 2.47
N VAL A 117 14.65 -5.15 2.94
CA VAL A 117 14.00 -4.86 4.24
C VAL A 117 12.78 -4.02 3.96
N LEU A 118 11.63 -4.46 4.47
CA LEU A 118 10.36 -3.79 4.31
C LEU A 118 9.91 -3.18 5.63
N GLY A 119 9.22 -2.05 5.57
CA GLY A 119 8.65 -1.37 6.74
C GLY A 119 7.55 -0.40 6.32
N GLY A 120 6.80 0.10 7.30
CA GLY A 120 5.67 1.01 7.10
C GLY A 120 4.33 0.29 6.91
N GLY A 121 3.22 1.02 7.11
CA GLY A 121 1.87 0.48 7.21
C GLY A 121 1.42 -0.40 6.04
N VAL A 122 1.76 -0.02 4.81
CA VAL A 122 1.39 -0.81 3.61
C VAL A 122 2.03 -2.19 3.60
N THR A 123 3.19 -2.38 4.25
CA THR A 123 3.84 -3.70 4.36
C THR A 123 3.13 -4.64 5.34
N ALA A 124 2.09 -4.20 6.05
CA ALA A 124 1.20 -5.07 6.78
C ALA A 124 0.27 -5.89 5.87
N ASN A 125 0.07 -5.44 4.61
CA ASN A 125 -0.75 -6.15 3.64
C ASN A 125 -0.17 -7.52 3.30
N SER A 126 -0.94 -8.59 3.55
CA SER A 126 -0.49 -9.97 3.37
C SER A 126 -0.18 -10.30 1.90
N ARG A 127 -1.02 -9.83 0.98
CA ARG A 127 -0.85 -10.08 -0.45
C ARG A 127 0.43 -9.43 -0.99
N LEU A 128 0.78 -8.23 -0.52
CA LEU A 128 2.03 -7.58 -0.87
C LEU A 128 3.25 -8.38 -0.36
N ARG A 129 3.19 -8.87 0.90
CA ARG A 129 4.25 -9.71 1.48
C ARG A 129 4.49 -10.97 0.67
N GLU A 130 3.42 -11.70 0.36
CA GLU A 130 3.47 -12.93 -0.44
C GLU A 130 4.10 -12.67 -1.81
N GLU A 131 3.65 -11.63 -2.50
CA GLU A 131 4.13 -11.33 -3.85
C GLU A 131 5.60 -10.88 -3.86
N ILE A 132 6.05 -10.10 -2.87
CA ILE A 132 7.45 -9.71 -2.76
C ILE A 132 8.34 -10.92 -2.46
N ILE A 133 7.93 -11.79 -1.53
CA ILE A 133 8.68 -13.02 -1.22
C ILE A 133 8.78 -13.92 -2.45
N LYS A 134 7.68 -14.06 -3.18
CA LYS A 134 7.62 -14.88 -4.40
C LYS A 134 8.51 -14.35 -5.53
N ARG A 135 8.55 -13.03 -5.73
CA ARG A 135 9.30 -12.40 -6.83
C ARG A 135 10.77 -12.18 -6.51
N SER A 136 11.12 -12.03 -5.24
CA SER A 136 12.49 -11.69 -4.86
C SER A 136 13.44 -12.89 -4.96
N PRO A 137 14.54 -12.76 -5.72
CA PRO A 137 15.62 -13.76 -5.68
C PRO A 137 16.54 -13.58 -4.47
N LEU A 138 16.31 -12.56 -3.64
CA LEU A 138 17.12 -12.18 -2.50
C LEU A 138 16.38 -12.42 -1.19
N PRO A 139 17.11 -12.58 -0.06
CA PRO A 139 16.47 -12.63 1.26
C PRO A 139 15.61 -11.40 1.52
N VAL A 140 14.40 -11.62 2.05
CA VAL A 140 13.44 -10.55 2.38
C VAL A 140 13.18 -10.57 3.89
N ILE A 141 13.39 -9.44 4.55
CA ILE A 141 13.10 -9.25 5.96
C ILE A 141 11.87 -8.35 6.07
N ILE A 142 10.80 -8.89 6.65
CA ILE A 142 9.55 -8.17 6.87
C ILE A 142 9.19 -8.29 8.35
N PRO A 143 9.05 -7.18 9.08
CA PRO A 143 8.63 -7.21 10.47
C PRO A 143 7.22 -7.81 10.65
N PRO A 144 6.87 -8.29 11.84
CA PRO A 144 5.47 -8.60 12.17
C PRO A 144 4.56 -7.40 11.90
N PRO A 145 3.29 -7.60 11.50
CA PRO A 145 2.38 -6.50 11.15
C PRO A 145 2.27 -5.40 12.21
N VAL A 146 2.30 -5.79 13.50
CA VAL A 146 2.24 -4.85 14.64
C VAL A 146 3.43 -3.88 14.69
N LEU A 147 4.56 -4.21 14.08
CA LEU A 147 5.73 -3.33 13.97
C LEU A 147 5.82 -2.58 12.63
N CYS A 148 4.88 -2.82 11.72
CA CYS A 148 4.80 -2.13 10.43
C CYS A 148 4.04 -0.81 10.52
N THR A 149 3.17 -0.66 11.51
CA THR A 149 2.41 0.57 11.80
C THR A 149 3.07 1.34 12.94
N ASP A 150 2.60 2.56 13.21
CA ASP A 150 3.11 3.41 14.28
C ASP A 150 3.06 2.68 15.62
N ASN A 151 4.19 2.65 16.32
CA ASN A 151 4.31 1.99 17.62
C ASN A 151 5.40 2.63 18.47
N GLY A 152 5.22 2.60 19.80
CA GLY A 152 6.18 3.18 20.73
C GLY A 152 7.54 2.45 20.77
N ALA A 153 7.59 1.17 20.39
CA ALA A 153 8.83 0.39 20.42
C ALA A 153 9.87 0.91 19.42
N MET A 154 9.44 1.29 18.20
CA MET A 154 10.35 1.84 17.19
C MET A 154 10.89 3.21 17.62
N ILE A 155 10.08 4.04 18.27
CA ILE A 155 10.49 5.35 18.78
C ILE A 155 11.46 5.18 19.94
N ALA A 156 11.16 4.28 20.88
CA ALA A 156 12.05 3.98 22.00
C ALA A 156 13.42 3.42 21.53
N ALA A 157 13.40 2.53 20.53
CA ALA A 157 14.65 2.02 19.94
C ALA A 157 15.47 3.11 19.26
N CYS A 158 14.81 4.00 18.48
CA CYS A 158 15.47 5.13 17.85
C CYS A 158 16.10 6.05 18.91
N GLY A 159 15.34 6.44 19.92
CA GLY A 159 15.81 7.28 21.02
C GLY A 159 16.98 6.66 21.80
N TYR A 160 16.93 5.33 22.05
CA TYR A 160 18.04 4.62 22.69
C TYR A 160 19.34 4.73 21.89
N PHE A 161 19.30 4.50 20.58
CA PHE A 161 20.51 4.59 19.75
C PHE A 161 21.01 6.03 19.58
N GLN A 162 20.14 7.02 19.55
CA GLN A 162 20.54 8.44 19.58
C GLN A 162 21.25 8.79 20.90
N TYR A 163 20.67 8.39 22.02
CA TYR A 163 21.27 8.58 23.34
C TYR A 163 22.66 7.94 23.44
N GLN A 164 22.83 6.70 22.94
CA GLN A 164 24.15 6.02 22.94
C GLN A 164 25.20 6.74 22.09
N ARG A 165 24.79 7.54 21.10
CA ARG A 165 25.70 8.39 20.30
C ARG A 165 25.98 9.75 20.92
N GLY A 166 25.39 10.04 22.08
CA GLY A 166 25.49 11.35 22.72
C GLY A 166 24.69 12.45 22.01
N GLU A 167 23.70 12.09 21.22
CA GLU A 167 22.81 13.03 20.56
C GLU A 167 21.70 13.44 21.53
N GLU A 168 21.88 14.58 22.19
CA GLU A 168 20.88 15.14 23.10
C GLU A 168 20.05 16.22 22.38
N THR A 169 18.75 16.16 22.56
CA THR A 169 17.82 17.13 22.00
C THR A 169 17.37 18.09 23.10
N PRO A 170 17.41 19.43 22.90
CA PRO A 170 16.97 20.38 23.90
C PRO A 170 15.46 20.24 24.18
N MET A 171 15.06 20.59 25.42
CA MET A 171 13.65 20.44 25.84
C MET A 171 12.68 21.40 25.15
N ASN A 172 13.17 22.38 24.41
CA ASN A 172 12.36 23.32 23.64
C ASN A 172 12.20 22.94 22.16
N ILE A 173 12.35 21.66 21.83
CA ILE A 173 12.07 21.15 20.48
C ILE A 173 10.58 21.30 20.16
N ASP A 174 10.29 21.71 18.94
CA ASP A 174 8.92 21.72 18.39
C ASP A 174 8.77 20.62 17.33
N VAL A 175 7.53 20.32 16.98
CA VAL A 175 7.19 19.34 15.96
C VAL A 175 7.13 20.00 14.60
N GLU A 176 7.94 19.51 13.66
CA GLU A 176 7.90 19.96 12.25
C GLU A 176 7.24 18.85 11.39
N PRO A 177 5.93 18.90 11.18
CA PRO A 177 5.24 17.92 10.34
C PRO A 177 5.63 18.14 8.88
N GLY A 178 6.09 17.07 8.22
CA GLY A 178 6.39 17.08 6.78
C GLY A 178 7.87 17.18 6.40
N LEU A 179 8.78 16.96 7.35
CA LEU A 179 10.20 16.75 7.05
C LEU A 179 10.44 15.46 6.27
#